data_7f54bb9783bdc7c69a6f4d2aec469186
#
_entry.id   7f54bb9783bdc7c69a6f4d2aec469186
#
_cell.length_a   1.000
_cell.length_b   1.000
_cell.length_c   1.000
_cell.angle_alpha   90.00
_cell.angle_beta   90.00
_cell.angle_gamma   90.00
#
_symmetry.space_group_name_H-M   'P 1'
#
loop_
_entity.id
_entity.type
_entity.pdbx_description
1 polymer ?
#
loop_
_entity_poly.entity_id
_entity_poly.type
_entity_poly.pdbx_seq_one_letter_code
_entity_poly.pdbx_strand_id
1 'polypeptide(L)'
;MKILTMILIGFVAWYVLQVVADWKIFSKAGKPGILAFIPIVNVFTEYSICWSSVMGVVYLICVGIASYVNGVQEPSSTLAAVAGVAGLVGTVLHIMQSIKLAKSFGKGVGYGIFLIILGPLARVILGLGDSEYIGQY
;
A
#
# COMPACT_ATOMS: atom_id res chain seq x y z
N MET A 1 33.02 3.12 5.02
CA MET A 1 32.32 4.30 5.59
C MET A 1 31.56 5.08 4.52
N LYS A 2 32.23 5.52 3.44
CA LYS A 2 31.56 6.28 2.38
C LYS A 2 30.42 5.51 1.70
N ILE A 3 30.61 4.22 1.43
CA ILE A 3 29.56 3.38 0.79
C ILE A 3 28.34 3.26 1.69
N LEU A 4 28.55 3.02 2.98
CA LEU A 4 27.45 2.91 3.94
C LEU A 4 26.68 4.22 4.04
N THR A 5 27.38 5.35 4.10
CA THR A 5 26.76 6.68 4.13
C THR A 5 25.96 6.94 2.87
N MET A 6 26.47 6.57 1.70
CA MET A 6 25.76 6.72 0.43
C MET A 6 24.50 5.86 0.38
N ILE A 7 24.57 4.62 0.89
CA ILE A 7 23.42 3.73 0.99
C ILE A 7 22.35 4.33 1.91
N LEU A 8 22.75 4.84 3.06
CA LEU A 8 21.83 5.48 4.01
C LEU A 8 21.15 6.70 3.41
N ILE A 9 21.91 7.55 2.73
CA ILE A 9 21.36 8.73 2.03
C ILE A 9 20.37 8.28 0.96
N GLY A 10 20.71 7.25 0.20
CA GLY A 10 19.81 6.68 -0.81
C GLY A 10 18.50 6.16 -0.23
N PHE A 11 18.57 5.45 0.90
CA PHE A 11 17.36 4.95 1.59
C PHE A 11 16.51 6.09 2.12
N VAL A 12 17.11 7.10 2.74
CA VAL A 12 16.39 8.27 3.26
C VAL A 12 15.73 9.03 2.10
N ALA A 13 16.46 9.27 1.03
CA ALA A 13 15.92 9.95 -0.15
C ALA A 13 14.75 9.17 -0.76
N TRP A 14 14.87 7.87 -0.87
CA TRP A 14 13.82 7.00 -1.39
C TRP A 14 12.58 7.02 -0.49
N TYR A 15 12.78 6.93 0.83
CA TYR A 15 11.69 7.00 1.79
C TYR A 15 10.96 8.34 1.70
N VAL A 16 11.69 9.44 1.66
CA VAL A 16 11.11 10.79 1.52
C VAL A 16 10.31 10.88 0.23
N LEU A 17 10.84 10.34 -0.87
CA LEU A 17 10.16 10.33 -2.16
C LEU A 17 8.85 9.54 -2.09
N GLN A 18 8.84 8.39 -1.40
CA GLN A 18 7.62 7.60 -1.21
C GLN A 18 6.59 8.34 -0.38
N VAL A 19 7.00 8.98 0.71
CA VAL A 19 6.08 9.76 1.56
C VAL A 19 5.51 10.95 0.79
N VAL A 20 6.33 11.65 0.00
CA VAL A 20 5.87 12.76 -0.84
C VAL A 20 4.87 12.25 -1.89
N ALA A 21 5.14 11.11 -2.51
CA ALA A 21 4.24 10.50 -3.48
C ALA A 21 2.88 10.16 -2.84
N ASP A 22 2.90 9.51 -1.69
CA ASP A 22 1.68 9.16 -0.95
C ASP A 22 0.93 10.42 -0.48
N TRP A 23 1.65 11.42 -0.03
CA TRP A 23 1.06 12.72 0.32
C TRP A 23 0.30 13.30 -0.86
N LYS A 24 0.92 13.29 -2.04
CA LYS A 24 0.29 13.79 -3.28
C LYS A 24 -0.94 12.96 -3.65
N ILE A 25 -0.83 11.63 -3.56
CA ILE A 25 -1.96 10.73 -3.85
C ILE A 25 -3.14 11.04 -2.94
N PHE A 26 -2.91 11.17 -1.64
CA PHE A 26 -3.96 11.48 -0.68
C PHE A 26 -4.53 12.88 -0.89
N SER A 27 -3.69 13.87 -1.15
CA SER A 27 -4.12 15.24 -1.41
C SER A 27 -4.98 15.33 -2.67
N LYS A 28 -4.63 14.60 -3.73
CA LYS A 28 -5.43 14.51 -4.95
C LYS A 28 -6.82 13.94 -4.68
N ALA A 29 -6.93 13.01 -3.73
CA ALA A 29 -8.19 12.39 -3.33
C ALA A 29 -8.97 13.19 -2.27
N GLY A 30 -8.49 14.37 -1.90
CA GLY A 30 -9.15 15.20 -0.89
C GLY A 30 -8.90 14.77 0.55
N LYS A 31 -7.88 13.94 0.79
CA LYS A 31 -7.49 13.50 2.13
C LYS A 31 -6.28 14.28 2.64
N PRO A 32 -6.13 14.46 3.98
CA PRO A 32 -4.94 15.12 4.52
C PRO A 32 -3.68 14.33 4.17
N GLY A 33 -2.71 14.99 3.56
CA GLY A 33 -1.45 14.35 3.17
C GLY A 33 -0.63 13.83 4.34
N ILE A 34 -0.79 14.43 5.53
CA ILE A 34 -0.10 14.00 6.75
C ILE A 34 -0.36 12.52 7.10
N LEU A 35 -1.48 11.95 6.63
CA LEU A 35 -1.81 10.55 6.85
C LEU A 35 -0.79 9.61 6.21
N ALA A 36 -0.03 10.08 5.23
CA ALA A 36 1.04 9.30 4.61
C ALA A 36 2.18 8.94 5.57
N PHE A 37 2.38 9.73 6.62
CA PHE A 37 3.41 9.47 7.62
C PHE A 37 3.05 8.38 8.63
N ILE A 38 1.78 8.01 8.72
CA ILE A 38 1.30 7.07 9.75
C ILE A 38 1.12 5.69 9.07
N PRO A 39 1.97 4.69 9.39
CA PRO A 39 2.03 3.45 8.59
C PRO A 39 0.71 2.69 8.44
N ILE A 40 -0.05 2.53 9.52
CA ILE A 40 -1.33 1.80 9.47
C ILE A 40 -2.41 2.67 8.87
N VAL A 41 -2.43 3.95 9.22
CA VAL A 41 -3.43 4.90 8.74
C VAL A 41 -3.28 5.15 7.26
N ASN A 42 -2.05 5.15 6.72
CA ASN A 42 -1.85 5.35 5.29
C ASN A 42 -2.46 4.22 4.46
N VAL A 43 -2.35 2.98 4.92
CA VAL A 43 -2.98 1.82 4.24
C VAL A 43 -4.51 1.95 4.29
N PHE A 44 -5.06 2.25 5.45
CA PHE A 44 -6.50 2.46 5.62
C PHE A 44 -7.01 3.57 4.70
N THR A 45 -6.31 4.70 4.66
CA THR A 45 -6.68 5.85 3.83
C THR A 45 -6.63 5.47 2.35
N GLU A 46 -5.61 4.76 1.92
CA GLU A 46 -5.46 4.32 0.54
C GLU A 46 -6.63 3.43 0.10
N TYR A 47 -7.04 2.48 0.94
CA TYR A 47 -8.22 1.66 0.66
C TYR A 47 -9.49 2.51 0.59
N SER A 48 -9.62 3.50 1.47
CA SER A 48 -10.81 4.34 1.53
C SER A 48 -10.97 5.23 0.29
N ILE A 49 -9.88 5.64 -0.34
CA ILE A 49 -9.94 6.50 -1.53
C ILE A 49 -10.20 5.73 -2.82
N CYS A 50 -9.80 4.47 -2.90
CA CYS A 50 -9.95 3.70 -4.14
C CYS A 50 -10.98 2.58 -4.05
N TRP A 51 -11.36 2.16 -2.88
CA TRP A 51 -12.33 1.08 -2.71
C TRP A 51 -13.29 1.36 -1.55
N SER A 52 -12.92 0.93 -0.33
CA SER A 52 -13.79 1.03 0.84
C SER A 52 -12.96 1.02 2.11
N SER A 53 -13.39 1.81 3.10
CA SER A 53 -12.78 1.78 4.43
C SER A 53 -12.92 0.41 5.08
N VAL A 54 -14.05 -0.28 4.86
CA VAL A 54 -14.28 -1.62 5.40
C VAL A 54 -13.25 -2.60 4.86
N MET A 55 -12.96 -2.54 3.56
CA MET A 55 -11.96 -3.40 2.95
C MET A 55 -10.54 -3.09 3.44
N GLY A 56 -10.27 -1.83 3.75
CA GLY A 56 -9.02 -1.45 4.41
C GLY A 56 -8.86 -2.10 5.78
N VAL A 57 -9.91 -2.12 6.57
CA VAL A 57 -9.93 -2.78 7.87
C VAL A 57 -9.73 -4.30 7.71
N VAL A 58 -10.43 -4.92 6.78
CA VAL A 58 -10.29 -6.36 6.49
C VAL A 58 -8.85 -6.69 6.11
N TYR A 59 -8.25 -5.89 5.24
CA TYR A 59 -6.85 -6.07 4.82
C TYR A 59 -5.90 -5.97 6.03
N LEU A 60 -6.07 -4.96 6.87
CA LEU A 60 -5.24 -4.76 8.06
C LEU A 60 -5.37 -5.91 9.04
N ILE A 61 -6.56 -6.45 9.22
CA ILE A 61 -6.80 -7.63 10.06
C ILE A 61 -6.06 -8.84 9.48
N CYS A 62 -6.14 -9.07 8.17
CA CYS A 62 -5.44 -10.17 7.50
C CYS A 62 -3.93 -10.05 7.67
N VAL A 63 -3.37 -8.87 7.45
CA VAL A 63 -1.94 -8.62 7.62
C VAL A 63 -1.54 -8.79 9.09
N GLY A 64 -2.35 -8.33 10.02
CA GLY A 64 -2.10 -8.47 11.45
C GLY A 64 -2.05 -9.93 11.88
N ILE A 65 -3.00 -10.75 11.42
CA ILE A 65 -3.04 -12.19 11.71
C ILE A 65 -1.79 -12.88 11.14
N ALA A 66 -1.48 -12.63 9.88
CA ALA A 66 -0.32 -13.23 9.23
C ALA A 66 0.98 -12.85 9.92
N SER A 67 1.13 -11.58 10.30
CA SER A 67 2.31 -11.07 10.99
C SER A 67 2.44 -11.66 12.39
N TYR A 68 1.34 -11.79 13.12
CA TYR A 68 1.34 -12.40 14.44
C TYR A 68 1.82 -13.86 14.39
N VAL A 69 1.25 -14.64 13.47
CA VAL A 69 1.60 -16.07 13.34
C VAL A 69 3.04 -16.24 12.89
N ASN A 70 3.54 -15.38 12.01
CA ASN A 70 4.95 -15.43 11.57
C ASN A 70 5.92 -15.16 12.72
N GLY A 71 5.49 -14.47 13.77
CA GLY A 71 6.30 -14.26 14.97
C GLY A 71 6.24 -15.39 15.99
N VAL A 72 5.35 -16.36 15.82
CA VAL A 72 5.23 -17.53 16.70
C VAL A 72 6.25 -18.57 16.28
N GLN A 73 7.07 -19.06 17.22
CA GLN A 73 8.17 -19.98 16.90
C GLN A 73 7.68 -21.35 16.44
N GLU A 74 6.65 -21.89 17.05
CA GLU A 74 6.10 -23.20 16.68
C GLU A 74 4.57 -23.11 16.60
N PRO A 75 4.03 -22.52 15.51
CA PRO A 75 2.60 -22.40 15.39
C PRO A 75 1.93 -23.76 15.22
N SER A 76 0.74 -23.94 15.81
CA SER A 76 -0.06 -25.14 15.61
C SER A 76 -0.49 -25.23 14.13
N SER A 77 -0.90 -26.43 13.70
CA SER A 77 -1.41 -26.63 12.33
C SER A 77 -2.59 -25.71 12.03
N THR A 78 -3.48 -25.54 13.01
CA THR A 78 -4.63 -24.65 12.89
C THR A 78 -4.17 -23.19 12.73
N LEU A 79 -3.21 -22.75 13.53
CA LEU A 79 -2.70 -21.40 13.48
C LEU A 79 -2.01 -21.11 12.12
N ALA A 80 -1.20 -22.08 11.64
CA ALA A 80 -0.55 -21.99 10.34
C ALA A 80 -1.57 -21.92 9.20
N ALA A 81 -2.66 -22.69 9.28
CA ALA A 81 -3.72 -22.68 8.29
C ALA A 81 -4.46 -21.33 8.28
N VAL A 82 -4.76 -20.77 9.46
CA VAL A 82 -5.38 -19.45 9.59
C VAL A 82 -4.49 -18.37 8.97
N ALA A 83 -3.19 -18.41 9.24
CA ALA A 83 -2.24 -17.48 8.66
C ALA A 83 -2.16 -17.60 7.13
N GLY A 84 -2.19 -18.83 6.61
CA GLY A 84 -2.19 -19.09 5.17
C GLY A 84 -3.41 -18.50 4.49
N VAL A 85 -4.59 -18.70 5.07
CA VAL A 85 -5.84 -18.14 4.54
C VAL A 85 -5.82 -16.61 4.63
N ALA A 86 -5.41 -16.05 5.76
CA ALA A 86 -5.32 -14.60 5.93
C ALA A 86 -4.34 -13.97 4.94
N GLY A 87 -3.19 -14.60 4.70
CA GLY A 87 -2.22 -14.15 3.72
C GLY A 87 -2.76 -14.20 2.29
N LEU A 88 -3.48 -15.27 1.95
CA LEU A 88 -4.11 -15.40 0.63
C LEU A 88 -5.18 -14.33 0.41
N VAL A 89 -6.06 -14.14 1.38
CA VAL A 89 -7.11 -13.11 1.32
C VAL A 89 -6.47 -11.72 1.22
N GLY A 90 -5.47 -11.44 2.05
CA GLY A 90 -4.76 -10.15 2.01
C GLY A 90 -4.10 -9.88 0.66
N THR A 91 -3.50 -10.90 0.05
CA THR A 91 -2.88 -10.78 -1.28
C THR A 91 -3.94 -10.47 -2.35
N VAL A 92 -5.07 -11.17 -2.33
CA VAL A 92 -6.18 -10.90 -3.28
C VAL A 92 -6.70 -9.47 -3.08
N LEU A 93 -6.89 -9.04 -1.84
CA LEU A 93 -7.34 -7.67 -1.54
C LEU A 93 -6.34 -6.63 -2.04
N HIS A 94 -5.05 -6.89 -1.87
CA HIS A 94 -3.99 -6.00 -2.35
C HIS A 94 -3.99 -5.89 -3.88
N ILE A 95 -4.16 -7.00 -4.58
CA ILE A 95 -4.24 -7.01 -6.05
C ILE A 95 -5.44 -6.18 -6.51
N MET A 96 -6.61 -6.43 -5.93
CA MET A 96 -7.82 -5.68 -6.27
C MET A 96 -7.69 -4.20 -5.94
N GLN A 97 -7.13 -3.88 -4.79
CA GLN A 97 -6.89 -2.50 -4.36
C GLN A 97 -5.96 -1.77 -5.34
N SER A 98 -4.89 -2.41 -5.79
CA SER A 98 -3.94 -1.80 -6.72
C SER A 98 -4.62 -1.46 -8.06
N ILE A 99 -5.44 -2.37 -8.57
CA ILE A 99 -6.21 -2.13 -9.80
C ILE A 99 -7.22 -1.00 -9.60
N LYS A 100 -7.92 -1.00 -8.46
CA LYS A 100 -8.90 0.05 -8.15
C LYS A 100 -8.23 1.40 -7.93
N LEU A 101 -7.05 1.43 -7.32
CA LEU A 101 -6.28 2.67 -7.16
C LEU A 101 -5.93 3.25 -8.53
N ALA A 102 -5.45 2.42 -9.45
CA ALA A 102 -5.15 2.87 -10.81
C ALA A 102 -6.41 3.46 -11.48
N LYS A 103 -7.53 2.78 -11.38
CA LYS A 103 -8.79 3.24 -11.95
C LYS A 103 -9.29 4.53 -11.30
N SER A 104 -9.11 4.68 -9.99
CA SER A 104 -9.48 5.89 -9.25
C SER A 104 -8.74 7.13 -9.74
N PHE A 105 -7.58 6.95 -10.37
CA PHE A 105 -6.81 8.02 -10.98
C PHE A 105 -6.89 8.02 -12.51
N GLY A 106 -7.93 7.42 -13.07
CA GLY A 106 -8.16 7.42 -14.52
C GLY A 106 -7.22 6.53 -15.32
N LYS A 107 -6.51 5.63 -14.67
CA LYS A 107 -5.62 4.67 -15.32
C LYS A 107 -6.34 3.36 -15.58
N GLY A 108 -5.78 2.54 -16.47
CA GLY A 108 -6.34 1.24 -16.79
C GLY A 108 -5.78 0.11 -15.93
N VAL A 109 -6.27 -1.11 -16.19
CA VAL A 109 -5.81 -2.34 -15.50
C VAL A 109 -4.30 -2.54 -15.66
N GLY A 110 -3.73 -2.17 -16.82
CA GLY A 110 -2.28 -2.26 -17.04
C GLY A 110 -1.47 -1.47 -16.02
N TYR A 111 -1.93 -0.28 -15.66
CA TYR A 111 -1.29 0.50 -14.61
C TYR A 111 -1.47 -0.15 -13.23
N GLY A 112 -2.60 -0.79 -12.98
CA GLY A 112 -2.83 -1.58 -11.77
C GLY A 112 -1.82 -2.71 -11.63
N ILE A 113 -1.52 -3.40 -12.72
CA ILE A 113 -0.48 -4.44 -12.75
C ILE A 113 0.90 -3.83 -12.46
N PHE A 114 1.19 -2.67 -13.01
CA PHE A 114 2.42 -1.92 -12.71
C PHE A 114 2.53 -1.59 -11.22
N LEU A 115 1.43 -1.18 -10.58
CA LEU A 115 1.38 -0.93 -9.13
C LEU A 115 1.66 -2.21 -8.32
N ILE A 116 1.23 -3.36 -8.80
CA ILE A 116 1.49 -4.64 -8.12
C ILE A 116 2.96 -5.03 -8.23
N ILE A 117 3.53 -4.93 -9.41
CA ILE A 117 4.90 -5.41 -9.70
C ILE A 117 5.95 -4.41 -9.23
N LEU A 118 5.78 -3.15 -9.58
CA LEU A 118 6.71 -2.06 -9.25
C LEU A 118 6.01 -0.98 -8.44
N GLY A 119 5.34 -1.40 -7.35
CA GLY A 119 4.50 -0.54 -6.52
C GLY A 119 5.13 0.80 -6.15
N PRO A 120 6.31 0.82 -5.53
CA PRO A 120 6.93 2.08 -5.13
C PRO A 120 7.16 3.06 -6.29
N LEU A 121 7.68 2.57 -7.41
CA LEU A 121 7.92 3.40 -8.60
C LEU A 121 6.60 3.88 -9.21
N ALA A 122 5.63 2.99 -9.33
CA ALA A 122 4.31 3.33 -9.86
C ALA A 122 3.60 4.38 -9.01
N ARG A 123 3.73 4.31 -7.68
CA ARG A 123 3.19 5.31 -6.76
C ARG A 123 3.84 6.67 -6.94
N VAL A 124 5.15 6.71 -7.13
CA VAL A 124 5.87 7.96 -7.39
C VAL A 124 5.35 8.62 -8.66
N ILE A 125 5.20 7.85 -9.73
CA ILE A 125 4.67 8.35 -10.99
C ILE A 125 3.23 8.83 -10.82
N LEU A 126 2.41 8.07 -10.11
CA LEU A 126 1.00 8.42 -9.88
C LEU A 126 0.86 9.69 -9.04
N GLY A 127 1.64 9.81 -7.97
CA GLY A 127 1.58 10.96 -7.06
C GLY A 127 2.14 12.24 -7.64
N LEU A 128 3.30 12.15 -8.29
CA LEU A 128 4.02 13.32 -8.81
C LEU A 128 3.66 13.66 -10.26
N GLY A 129 2.95 12.78 -10.96
CA GLY A 129 2.52 13.00 -12.34
C GLY A 129 1.25 13.84 -12.41
N ASP A 130 0.70 13.93 -13.62
CA ASP A 130 -0.46 14.77 -13.93
C ASP A 130 -1.80 14.06 -13.72
N SER A 131 -1.79 12.84 -13.18
CA SER A 131 -3.02 12.09 -12.95
C SER A 131 -3.93 12.80 -11.94
N GLU A 132 -5.23 12.71 -12.16
CA GLU A 132 -6.25 13.31 -11.30
C GLU A 132 -7.13 12.23 -10.68
N TYR A 133 -7.52 12.44 -9.43
CA TYR A 133 -8.43 11.54 -8.74
C TYR A 133 -9.84 11.73 -9.26
N ILE A 134 -10.46 10.65 -9.73
CA ILE A 134 -11.79 10.68 -10.34
C ILE A 134 -12.86 9.96 -9.51
N GLY A 135 -12.50 9.39 -8.38
CA GLY A 135 -13.44 8.75 -7.44
C GLY A 135 -13.13 7.30 -7.16
N GLN A 136 -13.89 6.74 -6.22
CA GLN A 136 -13.76 5.33 -5.83
C GLN A 136 -14.18 4.38 -6.94
N TYR A 137 -13.59 3.20 -6.93
CA TYR A 137 -13.94 2.08 -7.77
C TYR A 137 -14.20 0.84 -6.89
#